data_7a30a1f4002160e32917eb2f74af369b
#
_entry.id   7a30a1f4002160e32917eb2f74af369b
#
_cell.length_a   1.000
_cell.length_b   1.000
_cell.length_c   1.000
_cell.angle_alpha   90.00
_cell.angle_beta   90.00
_cell.angle_gamma   90.00
#
_symmetry.space_group_name_H-M   'P 1'
#
loop_
_entity.id
_entity.type
_entity.pdbx_description
1 polymer ?
#
loop_
_entity_poly.entity_id
_entity_poly.type
_entity_poly.pdbx_seq_one_letter_code
_entity_poly.pdbx_strand_id
1 'polypeptide(L)'
;MESPVIYTTNAIESAERMVEAGQIANVFAADNVFADYTSRKATNTVKAQRFDLAVFAEYLAAVGVFTNAEALQATPGAWRGVTWGIVEGFVKWQLQTGHATASINRRLSTVKSYVKLAAKAKVIDTHELALIQTVSGYSGRSAKSANEKRETTRIGYKKAEHTRITTEQAQGLKTQPDTPQGRRDALLMCLSLDHGLRAGEVAILTVSNIDLKKGMLTGFYRPKVDKEQNHKLSADTLRALRAWFDSGDAPAAGLLLRGSRKGGHLTDAGLSTTSISDRVRDLGKLLGIDNLSAHDCRHYWATYWADKVDMFRLQEAGGWNSLAMPRRYVERSEVANEGMA
;
A
#
# COMPACT_ATOMS: atom_id res chain seq x y z
N MET A 1 33.65 47.21 32.77
CA MET A 1 34.54 46.04 33.02
C MET A 1 33.67 44.82 32.97
N GLU A 2 33.71 44.11 31.84
CA GLU A 2 32.99 42.83 31.74
C GLU A 2 33.79 41.76 32.49
N SER A 3 33.15 41.05 33.39
CA SER A 3 33.74 39.95 34.13
C SER A 3 34.06 38.81 33.14
N PRO A 4 35.28 38.25 33.15
CA PRO A 4 35.61 37.13 32.29
C PRO A 4 34.72 35.93 32.67
N VAL A 5 34.04 35.34 31.71
CA VAL A 5 33.32 34.09 31.88
C VAL A 5 34.34 32.99 32.17
N ILE A 6 34.49 32.61 33.44
CA ILE A 6 35.36 31.51 33.85
C ILE A 6 34.60 30.21 33.48
N TYR A 7 34.93 29.63 32.35
CA TYR A 7 34.52 28.23 32.09
C TYR A 7 35.29 27.33 33.07
N THR A 8 34.58 26.71 33.99
CA THR A 8 35.22 25.77 34.92
C THR A 8 35.79 24.59 34.13
N THR A 9 36.94 24.06 34.54
CA THR A 9 37.62 22.88 33.95
C THR A 9 36.61 21.73 33.72
N ASN A 10 35.70 21.52 34.65
CA ASN A 10 34.63 20.50 34.55
C ASN A 10 33.65 20.71 33.37
N ALA A 11 33.39 21.96 32.93
CA ALA A 11 32.53 22.24 31.80
C ALA A 11 33.24 21.94 30.47
N ILE A 12 34.54 22.19 30.38
CA ILE A 12 35.36 21.87 29.21
C ILE A 12 35.51 20.35 29.07
N GLU A 13 35.86 19.62 30.14
CA GLU A 13 35.92 18.17 30.17
C GLU A 13 34.57 17.51 29.80
N SER A 14 33.47 18.07 30.28
CA SER A 14 32.11 17.57 29.93
C SER A 14 31.80 17.78 28.44
N ALA A 15 32.22 18.92 27.85
CA ALA A 15 32.04 19.19 26.41
C ALA A 15 32.90 18.23 25.55
N GLU A 16 34.14 17.99 25.94
CA GLU A 16 35.03 17.05 25.24
C GLU A 16 34.51 15.62 25.28
N ARG A 17 34.02 15.14 26.43
CA ARG A 17 33.38 13.85 26.57
C ARG A 17 32.12 13.72 25.72
N MET A 18 31.33 14.79 25.58
CA MET A 18 30.15 14.81 24.72
C MET A 18 30.52 14.66 23.23
N VAL A 19 31.60 15.33 22.79
CA VAL A 19 32.12 15.21 21.43
C VAL A 19 32.58 13.79 21.15
N GLU A 20 33.35 13.20 22.06
CA GLU A 20 33.84 11.82 21.92
C GLU A 20 32.69 10.82 21.90
N ALA A 21 31.75 10.90 22.84
CA ALA A 21 30.55 10.07 22.87
C ALA A 21 29.72 10.21 21.58
N GLY A 22 29.59 11.46 21.08
CA GLY A 22 28.91 11.73 19.81
C GLY A 22 29.59 11.07 18.61
N GLN A 23 30.92 11.07 18.57
CA GLN A 23 31.67 10.40 17.50
C GLN A 23 31.48 8.87 17.54
N ILE A 24 31.57 8.26 18.71
CA ILE A 24 31.35 6.81 18.91
C ILE A 24 29.92 6.45 18.53
N ALA A 25 28.94 7.21 19.01
CA ALA A 25 27.53 6.99 18.68
C ALA A 25 27.27 7.11 17.17
N ASN A 26 27.91 8.07 16.48
CA ASN A 26 27.78 8.22 15.03
C ASN A 26 28.33 6.99 14.26
N VAL A 27 29.45 6.43 14.69
CA VAL A 27 30.02 5.21 14.07
C VAL A 27 29.04 4.04 14.23
N PHE A 28 28.61 3.80 15.47
CA PHE A 28 27.65 2.72 15.75
C PHE A 28 26.34 2.88 14.99
N ALA A 29 25.78 4.09 14.94
CA ALA A 29 24.57 4.38 14.20
C ALA A 29 24.75 4.23 12.68
N ALA A 30 25.91 4.57 12.13
CA ALA A 30 26.23 4.42 10.72
C ALA A 30 26.29 2.95 10.30
N ASP A 31 26.90 2.10 11.11
CA ASP A 31 27.03 0.65 10.84
C ASP A 31 25.66 -0.06 10.81
N ASN A 32 24.72 0.39 11.63
CA ASN A 32 23.42 -0.24 11.80
C ASN A 32 22.26 0.44 11.01
N VAL A 33 22.53 1.54 10.31
CA VAL A 33 21.47 2.41 9.74
C VAL A 33 20.51 1.68 8.78
N PHE A 34 20.98 0.70 8.02
CA PHE A 34 20.14 -0.07 7.08
C PHE A 34 19.27 -1.09 7.81
N ALA A 35 19.85 -1.81 8.78
CA ALA A 35 19.12 -2.77 9.60
C ALA A 35 18.04 -2.07 10.43
N ASP A 36 18.39 -0.96 11.09
CA ASP A 36 17.46 -0.14 11.86
C ASP A 36 16.31 0.42 11.00
N TYR A 37 16.61 0.86 9.79
CA TYR A 37 15.57 1.33 8.88
C TYR A 37 14.59 0.22 8.50
N THR A 38 15.09 -0.95 8.13
CA THR A 38 14.25 -2.08 7.69
C THR A 38 13.44 -2.67 8.83
N SER A 39 14.00 -2.74 10.06
CA SER A 39 13.30 -3.24 11.24
C SER A 39 12.06 -2.42 11.63
N ARG A 40 12.08 -1.11 11.33
CA ARG A 40 10.96 -0.18 11.59
C ARG A 40 9.90 -0.16 10.49
N LYS A 41 10.06 -0.93 9.41
CA LYS A 41 9.12 -0.96 8.28
C LYS A 41 8.27 -2.21 8.30
N ALA A 42 7.02 -2.06 7.84
CA ALA A 42 6.16 -3.22 7.62
C ALA A 42 6.79 -4.16 6.58
N THR A 43 6.67 -5.47 6.79
CA THR A 43 7.26 -6.52 5.94
C THR A 43 6.93 -6.33 4.44
N ASN A 44 5.70 -5.94 4.12
CA ASN A 44 5.31 -5.68 2.72
C ASN A 44 6.00 -4.45 2.13
N THR A 45 6.31 -3.43 2.94
CA THR A 45 7.09 -2.27 2.50
C THR A 45 8.52 -2.67 2.17
N VAL A 46 9.15 -3.46 3.04
CA VAL A 46 10.52 -3.97 2.83
C VAL A 46 10.59 -4.82 1.56
N LYS A 47 9.62 -5.74 1.36
CA LYS A 47 9.50 -6.54 0.13
C LYS A 47 9.33 -5.67 -1.12
N ALA A 48 8.44 -4.67 -1.07
CA ALA A 48 8.22 -3.77 -2.20
C ALA A 48 9.48 -2.96 -2.55
N GLN A 49 10.19 -2.45 -1.54
CA GLN A 49 11.46 -1.77 -1.74
C GLN A 49 12.53 -2.69 -2.34
N ARG A 50 12.58 -3.97 -1.94
CA ARG A 50 13.49 -4.94 -2.54
C ARG A 50 13.23 -5.13 -4.04
N PHE A 51 11.96 -5.22 -4.45
CA PHE A 51 11.62 -5.25 -5.88
C PHE A 51 12.02 -3.95 -6.61
N ASP A 52 11.89 -2.80 -5.96
CA ASP A 52 12.33 -1.53 -6.53
C ASP A 52 13.84 -1.49 -6.72
N LEU A 53 14.60 -1.98 -5.74
CA LEU A 53 16.05 -2.07 -5.79
C LEU A 53 16.55 -3.11 -6.79
N ALA A 54 15.77 -4.17 -7.05
CA ALA A 54 16.09 -5.13 -8.12
C ALA A 54 16.10 -4.44 -9.49
N VAL A 55 15.10 -3.60 -9.78
CA VAL A 55 15.08 -2.80 -11.02
C VAL A 55 16.21 -1.76 -11.08
N PHE A 56 16.62 -1.22 -9.93
CA PHE A 56 17.79 -0.35 -9.89
C PHE A 56 19.10 -1.12 -10.17
N ALA A 57 19.21 -2.34 -9.64
CA ALA A 57 20.35 -3.23 -9.96
C ALA A 57 20.38 -3.62 -11.44
N GLU A 58 19.22 -3.86 -12.07
CA GLU A 58 19.13 -4.11 -13.53
C GLU A 58 19.66 -2.91 -14.34
N TYR A 59 19.30 -1.69 -13.96
CA TYR A 59 19.84 -0.48 -14.57
C TYR A 59 21.34 -0.33 -14.34
N LEU A 60 21.84 -0.58 -13.14
CA LEU A 60 23.27 -0.54 -12.83
C LEU A 60 24.04 -1.56 -13.67
N ALA A 61 23.51 -2.76 -13.85
CA ALA A 61 24.10 -3.76 -14.73
C ALA A 61 24.14 -3.29 -16.20
N ALA A 62 23.11 -2.59 -16.68
CA ALA A 62 23.07 -2.02 -18.02
C ALA A 62 24.15 -0.93 -18.25
N VAL A 63 24.64 -0.30 -17.18
CA VAL A 63 25.77 0.65 -17.25
C VAL A 63 27.10 0.06 -16.76
N GLY A 64 27.19 -1.28 -16.64
CA GLY A 64 28.42 -2.01 -16.34
C GLY A 64 28.72 -2.17 -14.84
N VAL A 65 27.79 -1.85 -13.93
CA VAL A 65 27.96 -2.01 -12.48
C VAL A 65 27.13 -3.18 -11.98
N PHE A 66 27.78 -4.25 -11.50
CA PHE A 66 27.10 -5.47 -11.08
C PHE A 66 26.88 -5.49 -9.56
N THR A 67 25.62 -5.50 -9.17
CA THR A 67 25.12 -5.60 -7.79
C THR A 67 23.77 -6.29 -7.77
N ASN A 68 23.18 -6.48 -6.59
CA ASN A 68 21.85 -7.07 -6.44
C ASN A 68 21.00 -6.33 -5.42
N ALA A 69 19.72 -6.64 -5.40
CA ALA A 69 18.75 -5.99 -4.51
C ALA A 69 19.06 -6.21 -3.03
N GLU A 70 19.59 -7.37 -2.67
CA GLU A 70 19.97 -7.74 -1.30
C GLU A 70 21.10 -6.85 -0.79
N ALA A 71 22.16 -6.72 -1.58
CA ALA A 71 23.31 -5.87 -1.25
C ALA A 71 22.88 -4.40 -1.14
N LEU A 72 22.09 -3.89 -2.09
CA LEU A 72 21.54 -2.55 -2.06
C LEU A 72 20.61 -2.30 -0.85
N GLN A 73 19.92 -3.32 -0.38
CA GLN A 73 19.00 -3.20 0.76
C GLN A 73 19.69 -3.33 2.11
N ALA A 74 20.79 -4.08 2.19
CA ALA A 74 21.42 -4.44 3.46
C ALA A 74 22.78 -3.78 3.71
N THR A 75 23.51 -3.40 2.66
CA THR A 75 24.92 -3.00 2.75
C THR A 75 25.12 -1.55 2.34
N PRO A 76 25.49 -0.64 3.27
CA PRO A 76 25.78 0.76 2.89
C PRO A 76 26.84 0.88 1.79
N GLY A 77 27.90 0.06 1.82
CA GLY A 77 28.98 0.05 0.85
C GLY A 77 28.55 -0.21 -0.59
N ALA A 78 27.42 -0.91 -0.82
CA ALA A 78 26.85 -1.14 -2.15
C ALA A 78 26.40 0.15 -2.87
N TRP A 79 26.30 1.26 -2.14
CA TRP A 79 25.92 2.58 -2.67
C TRP A 79 27.10 3.48 -3.00
N ARG A 80 28.33 2.98 -2.81
CA ARG A 80 29.54 3.76 -3.10
C ARG A 80 29.60 4.12 -4.58
N GLY A 81 29.81 5.40 -4.88
CA GLY A 81 29.89 5.91 -6.24
C GLY A 81 28.53 6.14 -6.92
N VAL A 82 27.40 5.96 -6.23
CA VAL A 82 26.09 6.37 -6.75
C VAL A 82 26.01 7.91 -6.72
N THR A 83 25.87 8.50 -7.91
CA THR A 83 25.79 9.95 -8.13
C THR A 83 24.40 10.37 -8.59
N TRP A 84 24.13 11.69 -8.57
CA TRP A 84 22.89 12.24 -9.09
C TRP A 84 22.69 11.89 -10.58
N GLY A 85 23.75 11.83 -11.36
CA GLY A 85 23.70 11.43 -12.78
C GLY A 85 23.25 9.99 -12.97
N ILE A 86 23.70 9.06 -12.11
CA ILE A 86 23.21 7.67 -12.08
C ILE A 86 21.71 7.62 -11.75
N VAL A 87 21.26 8.37 -10.76
CA VAL A 87 19.84 8.38 -10.36
C VAL A 87 18.96 9.05 -11.43
N GLU A 88 19.42 10.13 -12.05
CA GLU A 88 18.73 10.76 -13.18
C GLU A 88 18.67 9.81 -14.40
N GLY A 89 19.79 9.13 -14.71
CA GLY A 89 19.84 8.10 -15.75
C GLY A 89 18.85 6.95 -15.50
N PHE A 90 18.74 6.51 -14.25
CA PHE A 90 17.77 5.49 -13.85
C PHE A 90 16.32 5.91 -14.14
N VAL A 91 15.95 7.16 -13.87
CA VAL A 91 14.60 7.69 -14.18
C VAL A 91 14.32 7.64 -15.68
N LYS A 92 15.29 8.09 -16.51
CA LYS A 92 15.17 8.11 -17.98
C LYS A 92 15.16 6.70 -18.57
N TRP A 93 16.07 5.84 -18.12
CA TRP A 93 16.15 4.43 -18.56
C TRP A 93 14.84 3.68 -18.33
N GLN A 94 14.21 3.86 -17.14
CA GLN A 94 12.92 3.23 -16.87
C GLN A 94 11.82 3.68 -17.85
N LEU A 95 11.81 4.94 -18.26
CA LEU A 95 10.84 5.42 -19.25
C LEU A 95 11.09 4.79 -20.61
N GLN A 96 12.37 4.75 -21.04
CA GLN A 96 12.80 4.15 -22.32
C GLN A 96 12.54 2.65 -22.38
N THR A 97 12.66 1.94 -21.25
CA THR A 97 12.33 0.53 -21.11
C THR A 97 10.85 0.25 -20.87
N GLY A 98 9.98 1.24 -20.98
CA GLY A 98 8.52 1.05 -20.99
C GLY A 98 7.85 1.06 -19.62
N HIS A 99 8.54 1.37 -18.52
CA HIS A 99 7.92 1.39 -17.18
C HIS A 99 6.91 2.53 -17.03
N ALA A 100 5.85 2.29 -16.24
CA ALA A 100 4.83 3.30 -15.94
C ALA A 100 5.38 4.42 -15.07
N THR A 101 5.04 5.68 -15.37
CA THR A 101 5.50 6.86 -14.62
C THR A 101 5.27 6.78 -13.11
N ALA A 102 4.13 6.22 -12.68
CA ALA A 102 3.86 5.97 -11.26
C ALA A 102 4.84 4.96 -10.62
N SER A 103 5.28 3.94 -11.37
CA SER A 103 6.27 2.96 -10.91
C SER A 103 7.66 3.58 -10.87
N ILE A 104 8.01 4.41 -11.84
CA ILE A 104 9.26 5.19 -11.87
C ILE A 104 9.35 6.06 -10.62
N ASN A 105 8.30 6.82 -10.30
CA ASN A 105 8.27 7.70 -9.12
C ASN A 105 8.42 6.93 -7.81
N ARG A 106 7.76 5.77 -7.69
CA ARG A 106 7.87 4.94 -6.49
C ARG A 106 9.29 4.39 -6.31
N ARG A 107 9.90 3.88 -7.39
CA ARG A 107 11.28 3.36 -7.37
C ARG A 107 12.29 4.47 -7.09
N LEU A 108 12.12 5.64 -7.69
CA LEU A 108 12.94 6.82 -7.38
C LEU A 108 12.86 7.19 -5.89
N SER A 109 11.65 7.16 -5.30
CA SER A 109 11.47 7.40 -3.86
C SER A 109 12.20 6.36 -3.01
N THR A 110 12.18 5.09 -3.41
CA THR A 110 12.94 4.01 -2.75
C THR A 110 14.43 4.27 -2.84
N VAL A 111 14.98 4.52 -4.04
CA VAL A 111 16.41 4.82 -4.25
C VAL A 111 16.84 6.02 -3.39
N LYS A 112 16.09 7.13 -3.42
CA LYS A 112 16.39 8.32 -2.60
C LYS A 112 16.38 8.02 -1.10
N SER A 113 15.52 7.11 -0.64
CA SER A 113 15.49 6.70 0.77
C SER A 113 16.78 5.99 1.17
N TYR A 114 17.24 5.06 0.35
CA TYR A 114 18.47 4.31 0.61
C TYR A 114 19.73 5.18 0.44
N VAL A 115 19.73 6.10 -0.52
CA VAL A 115 20.79 7.12 -0.65
C VAL A 115 20.94 7.96 0.63
N LYS A 116 19.82 8.39 1.25
CA LYS A 116 19.85 9.08 2.56
C LYS A 116 20.47 8.23 3.66
N LEU A 117 20.20 6.91 3.68
CA LEU A 117 20.81 5.99 4.63
C LEU A 117 22.30 5.82 4.36
N ALA A 118 22.70 5.68 3.09
CA ALA A 118 24.10 5.58 2.69
C ALA A 118 24.90 6.85 3.01
N ALA A 119 24.28 8.02 2.91
CA ALA A 119 24.92 9.28 3.34
C ALA A 119 25.08 9.35 4.86
N LYS A 120 24.12 8.85 5.66
CA LYS A 120 24.28 8.70 7.11
C LYS A 120 25.41 7.75 7.48
N ALA A 121 25.61 6.68 6.69
CA ALA A 121 26.73 5.76 6.80
C ALA A 121 28.06 6.34 6.23
N LYS A 122 28.08 7.60 5.82
CA LYS A 122 29.26 8.30 5.23
C LYS A 122 29.80 7.64 3.95
N VAL A 123 28.96 6.87 3.24
CA VAL A 123 29.31 6.22 1.97
C VAL A 123 29.06 7.16 0.78
N ILE A 124 28.05 8.03 0.90
CA ILE A 124 27.72 9.06 -0.07
C ILE A 124 27.98 10.43 0.60
N ASP A 125 28.62 11.32 -0.15
CA ASP A 125 28.89 12.69 0.30
C ASP A 125 27.59 13.52 0.43
N THR A 126 27.59 14.48 1.34
CA THR A 126 26.41 15.32 1.62
C THR A 126 26.05 16.24 0.45
N HIS A 127 27.02 16.70 -0.31
CA HIS A 127 26.79 17.49 -1.51
C HIS A 127 26.14 16.62 -2.60
N GLU A 128 26.65 15.41 -2.82
CA GLU A 128 26.06 14.46 -3.76
C GLU A 128 24.64 14.06 -3.33
N LEU A 129 24.40 13.84 -2.03
CA LEU A 129 23.05 13.62 -1.49
C LEU A 129 22.12 14.77 -1.86
N ALA A 130 22.56 16.03 -1.69
CA ALA A 130 21.75 17.20 -2.02
C ALA A 130 21.38 17.21 -3.51
N LEU A 131 22.30 16.94 -4.41
CA LEU A 131 22.05 16.83 -5.85
C LEU A 131 21.08 15.69 -6.17
N ILE A 132 21.25 14.48 -5.59
CA ILE A 132 20.34 13.37 -5.78
C ILE A 132 18.93 13.71 -5.32
N GLN A 133 18.76 14.50 -4.25
CA GLN A 133 17.42 14.89 -3.79
C GLN A 133 16.70 15.84 -4.78
N THR A 134 17.41 16.53 -5.68
CA THR A 134 16.80 17.36 -6.73
C THR A 134 16.26 16.56 -7.90
N VAL A 135 16.73 15.33 -8.13
CA VAL A 135 16.25 14.46 -9.21
C VAL A 135 14.74 14.28 -9.07
N SER A 136 14.01 14.54 -10.12
CA SER A 136 12.54 14.48 -10.13
C SER A 136 12.03 13.37 -11.01
N GLY A 137 10.92 12.77 -10.59
CA GLY A 137 10.17 11.85 -11.44
C GLY A 137 9.14 12.60 -12.30
N TYR A 138 8.15 11.88 -12.79
CA TYR A 138 7.12 12.40 -13.67
C TYR A 138 5.81 12.66 -12.89
N SER A 139 5.23 13.85 -12.99
CA SER A 139 3.96 14.20 -12.35
C SER A 139 3.10 15.11 -13.24
N GLY A 140 1.77 15.07 -13.07
CA GLY A 140 0.86 15.95 -13.79
C GLY A 140 1.12 16.00 -15.30
N ARG A 141 1.38 17.20 -15.84
CA ARG A 141 1.64 17.42 -17.26
C ARG A 141 2.88 16.69 -17.76
N SER A 142 3.94 16.61 -16.97
CA SER A 142 5.17 15.92 -17.36
C SER A 142 4.96 14.43 -17.54
N ALA A 143 4.13 13.80 -16.69
CA ALA A 143 3.77 12.39 -16.82
C ALA A 143 2.91 12.14 -18.08
N LYS A 144 1.98 13.04 -18.40
CA LYS A 144 1.16 12.97 -19.61
C LYS A 144 2.04 13.09 -20.85
N SER A 145 2.85 14.14 -20.94
CA SER A 145 3.77 14.37 -22.05
C SER A 145 4.78 13.22 -22.22
N ALA A 146 5.35 12.69 -21.13
CA ALA A 146 6.27 11.56 -21.19
C ALA A 146 5.58 10.28 -21.72
N ASN A 147 4.30 10.05 -21.36
CA ASN A 147 3.54 8.91 -21.89
C ASN A 147 3.16 9.08 -23.36
N GLU A 148 2.88 10.30 -23.83
CA GLU A 148 2.55 10.60 -25.22
C GLU A 148 3.77 10.50 -26.14
N LYS A 149 4.94 10.92 -25.65
CA LYS A 149 6.20 10.96 -26.42
C LYS A 149 7.04 9.70 -26.33
N ARG A 150 6.61 8.69 -25.53
CA ARG A 150 7.41 7.48 -25.39
C ARG A 150 7.35 6.65 -26.69
N GLU A 151 8.50 6.17 -27.10
CA GLU A 151 8.65 5.30 -28.26
C GLU A 151 8.36 3.83 -27.91
N THR A 152 8.53 3.47 -26.63
CA THR A 152 8.43 2.08 -26.16
C THR A 152 7.03 1.78 -25.63
N THR A 153 6.46 0.64 -26.03
CA THR A 153 5.20 0.14 -25.46
C THR A 153 5.34 -0.07 -23.95
N ARG A 154 4.35 0.37 -23.20
CA ARG A 154 4.33 0.24 -21.75
C ARG A 154 4.34 -1.24 -21.31
N ILE A 155 5.32 -1.61 -20.48
CA ILE A 155 5.41 -2.93 -19.88
C ILE A 155 4.38 -3.07 -18.74
N GLY A 156 3.72 -4.22 -18.72
CA GLY A 156 2.76 -4.59 -17.69
C GLY A 156 1.40 -3.94 -17.86
N TYR A 157 0.41 -4.66 -17.41
CA TYR A 157 -0.98 -4.21 -17.42
C TYR A 157 -1.29 -3.47 -16.10
N LYS A 158 -1.30 -2.15 -16.15
CA LYS A 158 -1.99 -1.38 -15.11
C LYS A 158 -3.30 -0.92 -15.71
N LYS A 159 -4.40 -1.39 -15.14
CA LYS A 159 -5.73 -0.90 -15.42
C LYS A 159 -5.73 0.64 -15.39
N ALA A 160 -6.05 1.28 -16.49
CA ALA A 160 -6.02 2.74 -16.61
C ALA A 160 -7.11 3.35 -15.70
N GLU A 161 -8.28 2.69 -15.67
CA GLU A 161 -9.44 3.09 -14.87
C GLU A 161 -9.93 1.90 -14.04
N HIS A 162 -10.63 2.16 -12.93
CA HIS A 162 -11.31 1.12 -12.18
C HIS A 162 -12.51 0.62 -12.98
N THR A 163 -12.84 -0.66 -12.82
CA THR A 163 -14.05 -1.24 -13.38
C THR A 163 -15.25 -0.65 -12.64
N ARG A 164 -16.15 -0.03 -13.37
CA ARG A 164 -17.44 0.42 -12.82
C ARG A 164 -18.32 -0.80 -12.57
N ILE A 165 -18.97 -0.83 -11.44
CA ILE A 165 -19.92 -1.88 -11.04
C ILE A 165 -21.30 -1.20 -10.95
N THR A 166 -22.32 -1.74 -11.61
CA THR A 166 -23.69 -1.27 -11.43
C THR A 166 -24.31 -1.86 -10.16
N THR A 167 -25.44 -1.32 -9.71
CA THR A 167 -26.16 -1.86 -8.55
C THR A 167 -26.62 -3.30 -8.78
N GLU A 168 -27.07 -3.62 -10.00
CA GLU A 168 -27.49 -4.95 -10.43
C GLU A 168 -26.31 -5.93 -10.42
N GLN A 169 -25.16 -5.51 -10.93
CA GLN A 169 -23.93 -6.29 -10.88
C GLN A 169 -23.46 -6.52 -9.46
N ALA A 170 -23.53 -5.50 -8.60
CA ALA A 170 -23.20 -5.64 -7.18
C ALA A 170 -24.10 -6.65 -6.48
N GLN A 171 -25.42 -6.64 -6.79
CA GLN A 171 -26.34 -7.61 -6.27
C GLN A 171 -26.07 -9.03 -6.81
N GLY A 172 -25.76 -9.16 -8.11
CA GLY A 172 -25.37 -10.42 -8.72
C GLY A 172 -24.11 -11.01 -8.08
N LEU A 173 -23.10 -10.18 -7.83
CA LEU A 173 -21.86 -10.60 -7.14
C LEU A 173 -22.12 -11.11 -5.72
N LYS A 174 -23.11 -10.57 -5.00
CA LYS A 174 -23.50 -11.03 -3.66
C LYS A 174 -24.39 -12.29 -3.68
N THR A 175 -25.01 -12.59 -4.82
CA THR A 175 -25.88 -13.74 -5.01
C THR A 175 -25.05 -14.90 -5.57
N GLN A 176 -24.74 -15.88 -4.72
CA GLN A 176 -23.90 -17.01 -5.08
C GLN A 176 -24.67 -18.33 -4.87
N PRO A 177 -24.28 -19.42 -5.55
CA PRO A 177 -24.90 -20.73 -5.36
C PRO A 177 -24.85 -21.20 -3.90
N ASP A 178 -25.86 -21.96 -3.46
CA ASP A 178 -25.89 -22.52 -2.12
C ASP A 178 -24.97 -23.75 -2.01
N THR A 179 -23.67 -23.47 -2.02
CA THR A 179 -22.60 -24.44 -1.82
C THR A 179 -21.63 -23.88 -0.78
N PRO A 180 -20.79 -24.71 -0.13
CA PRO A 180 -19.80 -24.20 0.84
C PRO A 180 -18.96 -23.05 0.29
N GLN A 181 -18.45 -23.17 -0.93
CA GLN A 181 -17.69 -22.08 -1.57
C GLN A 181 -18.57 -20.89 -1.91
N GLY A 182 -19.81 -21.10 -2.39
CA GLY A 182 -20.71 -20.02 -2.77
C GLY A 182 -21.15 -19.20 -1.54
N ARG A 183 -21.50 -19.85 -0.42
CA ARG A 183 -21.81 -19.13 0.84
C ARG A 183 -20.65 -18.26 1.32
N ARG A 184 -19.42 -18.80 1.28
CA ARG A 184 -18.23 -18.02 1.57
C ARG A 184 -18.05 -16.83 0.62
N ASP A 185 -18.27 -17.04 -0.67
CA ASP A 185 -18.09 -16.00 -1.70
C ASP A 185 -19.17 -14.92 -1.59
N ALA A 186 -20.41 -15.28 -1.29
CA ALA A 186 -21.46 -14.30 -0.98
C ALA A 186 -21.06 -13.39 0.18
N LEU A 187 -20.53 -13.96 1.27
CA LEU A 187 -20.05 -13.20 2.41
C LEU A 187 -18.84 -12.31 2.02
N LEU A 188 -17.88 -12.85 1.26
CA LEU A 188 -16.74 -12.08 0.75
C LEU A 188 -17.20 -10.84 -0.03
N MET A 189 -18.17 -11.03 -0.93
CA MET A 189 -18.68 -9.92 -1.76
C MET A 189 -19.49 -8.92 -0.94
N CYS A 190 -20.29 -9.35 0.04
CA CYS A 190 -20.96 -8.44 0.97
C CYS A 190 -19.95 -7.60 1.78
N LEU A 191 -18.91 -8.18 2.34
CA LEU A 191 -17.88 -7.47 3.07
C LEU A 191 -17.16 -6.43 2.20
N SER A 192 -16.95 -6.75 0.92
CA SER A 192 -16.25 -5.89 -0.04
C SER A 192 -17.15 -4.77 -0.58
N LEU A 193 -18.43 -5.06 -0.91
CA LEU A 193 -19.34 -4.14 -1.60
C LEU A 193 -20.21 -3.31 -0.63
N ASP A 194 -20.57 -3.86 0.54
CA ASP A 194 -21.44 -3.15 1.49
C ASP A 194 -20.64 -2.42 2.58
N HIS A 195 -19.43 -2.88 2.89
CA HIS A 195 -18.57 -2.30 3.93
C HIS A 195 -17.28 -1.69 3.39
N GLY A 196 -17.00 -1.85 2.10
CA GLY A 196 -15.82 -1.29 1.44
C GLY A 196 -14.49 -1.77 2.02
N LEU A 197 -14.44 -2.97 2.61
CA LEU A 197 -13.21 -3.48 3.21
C LEU A 197 -12.14 -3.76 2.15
N ARG A 198 -10.88 -3.50 2.49
CA ARG A 198 -9.74 -3.88 1.64
C ARG A 198 -9.53 -5.39 1.70
N ALA A 199 -9.03 -5.99 0.64
CA ALA A 199 -8.72 -7.43 0.63
C ALA A 199 -7.84 -7.87 1.81
N GLY A 200 -6.87 -7.04 2.23
CA GLY A 200 -6.04 -7.32 3.39
C GLY A 200 -6.80 -7.21 4.73
N GLU A 201 -7.82 -6.37 4.82
CA GLU A 201 -8.70 -6.25 5.99
C GLU A 201 -9.61 -7.48 6.06
N VAL A 202 -10.20 -7.89 4.94
CA VAL A 202 -11.02 -9.10 4.85
C VAL A 202 -10.23 -10.37 5.19
N ALA A 203 -8.98 -10.46 4.73
CA ALA A 203 -8.13 -11.64 4.96
C ALA A 203 -7.79 -11.91 6.44
N ILE A 204 -7.84 -10.87 7.27
CA ILE A 204 -7.51 -10.97 8.70
C ILE A 204 -8.73 -10.95 9.61
N LEU A 205 -9.95 -10.81 9.05
CA LEU A 205 -11.17 -10.91 9.86
C LEU A 205 -11.27 -12.27 10.53
N THR A 206 -11.68 -12.25 11.77
CA THR A 206 -11.90 -13.44 12.59
C THR A 206 -13.39 -13.63 12.93
N VAL A 207 -13.76 -14.82 13.33
CA VAL A 207 -15.11 -15.10 13.83
C VAL A 207 -15.47 -14.20 15.01
N SER A 208 -14.51 -13.87 15.87
CA SER A 208 -14.71 -12.98 17.03
C SER A 208 -15.02 -11.52 16.67
N ASN A 209 -14.76 -11.11 15.43
CA ASN A 209 -15.18 -9.79 14.96
C ASN A 209 -16.69 -9.71 14.66
N ILE A 210 -17.41 -10.82 14.64
CA ILE A 210 -18.84 -10.87 14.26
C ILE A 210 -19.71 -10.95 15.51
N ASP A 211 -20.53 -9.94 15.74
CA ASP A 211 -21.60 -9.95 16.73
C ASP A 211 -22.96 -10.00 16.00
N LEU A 212 -23.44 -11.22 15.75
CA LEU A 212 -24.72 -11.45 15.07
C LEU A 212 -25.92 -10.94 15.88
N LYS A 213 -25.83 -10.95 17.23
CA LYS A 213 -26.93 -10.49 18.09
C LYS A 213 -27.13 -8.99 17.97
N LYS A 214 -26.03 -8.23 17.90
CA LYS A 214 -26.06 -6.76 17.69
C LYS A 214 -26.09 -6.37 16.21
N GLY A 215 -25.86 -7.30 15.30
CA GLY A 215 -25.72 -7.00 13.87
C GLY A 215 -24.49 -6.11 13.57
N MET A 216 -23.38 -6.41 14.20
CA MET A 216 -22.16 -5.58 14.14
C MET A 216 -20.95 -6.40 13.71
N LEU A 217 -20.09 -5.77 12.94
CA LEU A 217 -18.68 -6.12 12.78
C LEU A 217 -17.90 -5.28 13.80
N THR A 218 -17.26 -5.92 14.78
CA THR A 218 -16.67 -5.27 15.96
C THR A 218 -15.17 -5.47 16.03
N GLY A 219 -14.43 -4.45 16.46
CA GLY A 219 -13.00 -4.51 16.73
C GLY A 219 -12.16 -4.98 15.55
N PHE A 220 -12.62 -4.76 14.31
CA PHE A 220 -11.82 -5.16 13.17
C PHE A 220 -10.68 -4.17 12.89
N TYR A 221 -9.48 -4.73 12.75
CA TYR A 221 -8.27 -3.94 12.59
C TYR A 221 -8.00 -3.56 11.15
N ARG A 222 -7.58 -2.31 10.93
CA ARG A 222 -7.16 -1.74 9.64
C ARG A 222 -5.66 -1.48 9.62
N PRO A 223 -4.83 -2.44 9.18
CA PRO A 223 -3.37 -2.35 9.29
C PRO A 223 -2.75 -1.13 8.60
N LYS A 224 -3.38 -0.64 7.52
CA LYS A 224 -2.85 0.48 6.74
C LYS A 224 -2.95 1.83 7.44
N VAL A 225 -3.85 1.97 8.39
CA VAL A 225 -4.12 3.21 9.13
C VAL A 225 -3.98 3.05 10.63
N ASP A 226 -3.62 1.84 11.08
CA ASP A 226 -3.41 1.48 12.48
C ASP A 226 -4.62 1.84 13.37
N LYS A 227 -5.82 1.37 12.96
CA LYS A 227 -7.08 1.65 13.65
C LYS A 227 -7.93 0.41 13.79
N GLU A 228 -8.63 0.30 14.90
CA GLU A 228 -9.78 -0.60 15.07
C GLU A 228 -11.07 0.14 14.79
N GLN A 229 -12.03 -0.53 14.17
CA GLN A 229 -13.33 0.03 13.86
C GLN A 229 -14.47 -0.96 14.11
N ASN A 230 -15.68 -0.39 14.21
CA ASN A 230 -16.92 -1.13 14.28
C ASN A 230 -17.82 -0.68 13.11
N HIS A 231 -18.43 -1.65 12.41
CA HIS A 231 -19.42 -1.35 11.37
C HIS A 231 -20.75 -2.01 11.71
N LYS A 232 -21.87 -1.30 11.50
CA LYS A 232 -23.18 -1.91 11.48
C LYS A 232 -23.30 -2.75 10.20
N LEU A 233 -23.70 -4.01 10.33
CA LEU A 233 -23.82 -4.91 9.20
C LEU A 233 -25.04 -4.57 8.34
N SER A 234 -24.90 -4.66 7.02
CA SER A 234 -26.01 -4.55 6.07
C SER A 234 -26.93 -5.76 6.18
N ALA A 235 -28.17 -5.65 5.68
CA ALA A 235 -29.10 -6.76 5.63
C ALA A 235 -28.55 -7.93 4.80
N ASP A 236 -27.87 -7.64 3.69
CA ASP A 236 -27.26 -8.63 2.82
C ASP A 236 -26.11 -9.36 3.55
N THR A 237 -25.25 -8.60 4.23
CA THR A 237 -24.14 -9.18 5.00
C THR A 237 -24.67 -10.05 6.15
N LEU A 238 -25.74 -9.64 6.83
CA LEU A 238 -26.36 -10.46 7.89
C LEU A 238 -26.93 -11.75 7.34
N ARG A 239 -27.59 -11.73 6.17
CA ARG A 239 -28.07 -12.96 5.50
C ARG A 239 -26.90 -13.89 5.14
N ALA A 240 -25.87 -13.35 4.53
CA ALA A 240 -24.69 -14.12 4.14
C ALA A 240 -23.97 -14.73 5.35
N LEU A 241 -23.85 -13.99 6.45
CA LEU A 241 -23.27 -14.49 7.71
C LEU A 241 -24.10 -15.62 8.32
N ARG A 242 -25.44 -15.48 8.36
CA ARG A 242 -26.31 -16.55 8.84
C ARG A 242 -26.16 -17.79 7.98
N ALA A 243 -26.24 -17.66 6.65
CA ALA A 243 -26.05 -18.81 5.76
C ALA A 243 -24.67 -19.46 5.96
N TRP A 244 -23.63 -18.67 6.21
CA TRP A 244 -22.28 -19.15 6.47
C TRP A 244 -22.16 -19.92 7.79
N PHE A 245 -22.74 -19.41 8.87
CA PHE A 245 -22.67 -20.05 10.19
C PHE A 245 -23.65 -21.22 10.33
N ASP A 246 -24.89 -21.07 9.86
CA ASP A 246 -25.94 -22.07 10.02
C ASP A 246 -25.68 -23.34 9.19
N SER A 247 -24.93 -23.23 8.09
CA SER A 247 -24.52 -24.37 7.26
C SER A 247 -23.46 -25.27 7.90
N GLY A 248 -22.76 -24.78 8.95
CA GLY A 248 -21.59 -25.46 9.52
C GLY A 248 -20.30 -25.31 8.72
N ASP A 249 -20.29 -24.54 7.63
CA ASP A 249 -19.08 -24.29 6.82
C ASP A 249 -18.13 -23.29 7.48
N ALA A 250 -18.65 -22.41 8.35
CA ALA A 250 -17.85 -21.44 9.06
C ALA A 250 -16.88 -22.11 10.03
N PRO A 251 -15.68 -21.57 10.22
CA PRO A 251 -14.80 -22.04 11.28
C PRO A 251 -15.39 -21.70 12.66
N ALA A 252 -15.15 -22.57 13.65
CA ALA A 252 -15.57 -22.31 15.03
C ALA A 252 -14.83 -21.12 15.66
N ALA A 253 -13.60 -20.87 15.24
CA ALA A 253 -12.74 -19.78 15.69
C ALA A 253 -11.65 -19.46 14.64
N GLY A 254 -10.93 -18.37 14.84
CA GLY A 254 -9.87 -17.95 13.93
C GLY A 254 -10.39 -17.16 12.74
N LEU A 255 -9.74 -17.27 11.59
CA LEU A 255 -10.05 -16.47 10.40
C LEU A 255 -11.44 -16.78 9.86
N LEU A 256 -12.25 -15.74 9.61
CA LEU A 256 -13.66 -15.85 9.22
C LEU A 256 -13.88 -16.59 7.89
N LEU A 257 -13.05 -16.29 6.87
CA LEU A 257 -13.19 -16.84 5.54
C LEU A 257 -12.17 -17.94 5.28
N ARG A 258 -12.64 -19.14 4.99
CA ARG A 258 -11.82 -20.31 4.67
C ARG A 258 -11.36 -20.30 3.22
N GLY A 259 -10.14 -20.80 2.98
CA GLY A 259 -9.64 -21.09 1.64
C GLY A 259 -10.42 -22.22 0.97
N SER A 260 -10.21 -22.42 -0.33
CA SER A 260 -10.75 -23.57 -1.06
C SER A 260 -9.74 -24.17 -2.01
N ARG A 261 -9.88 -25.48 -2.26
CA ARG A 261 -9.13 -26.21 -3.29
C ARG A 261 -9.91 -26.18 -4.62
N LYS A 262 -9.25 -26.60 -5.70
CA LYS A 262 -9.91 -26.89 -6.98
C LYS A 262 -11.07 -27.86 -6.73
N GLY A 263 -12.25 -27.54 -7.24
CA GLY A 263 -13.49 -28.30 -6.96
C GLY A 263 -14.37 -27.70 -5.84
N GLY A 264 -13.95 -26.58 -5.20
CA GLY A 264 -14.81 -25.84 -4.27
C GLY A 264 -14.80 -26.33 -2.82
N HIS A 265 -14.04 -27.39 -2.51
CA HIS A 265 -13.90 -27.89 -1.14
C HIS A 265 -13.15 -26.89 -0.27
N LEU A 266 -13.73 -26.53 0.86
CA LEU A 266 -13.12 -25.61 1.83
C LEU A 266 -11.92 -26.26 2.54
N THR A 267 -10.96 -25.44 2.92
CA THR A 267 -9.78 -25.83 3.71
C THR A 267 -9.82 -25.17 5.08
N ASP A 268 -9.03 -25.66 6.04
CA ASP A 268 -8.91 -25.01 7.35
C ASP A 268 -8.08 -23.72 7.32
N ALA A 269 -7.29 -23.51 6.26
CA ALA A 269 -6.56 -22.28 6.08
C ALA A 269 -7.49 -21.13 5.68
N GLY A 270 -7.18 -19.93 6.16
CA GLY A 270 -7.87 -18.70 5.75
C GLY A 270 -7.61 -18.30 4.30
N LEU A 271 -8.45 -17.45 3.73
CA LEU A 271 -8.22 -16.83 2.43
C LEU A 271 -7.08 -15.79 2.50
N SER A 272 -6.05 -15.98 1.68
CA SER A 272 -5.00 -14.98 1.51
C SER A 272 -5.51 -13.76 0.70
N THR A 273 -4.84 -12.63 0.82
CA THR A 273 -5.14 -11.42 0.02
C THR A 273 -5.07 -11.70 -1.49
N THR A 274 -4.14 -12.55 -1.93
CA THR A 274 -4.03 -12.97 -3.33
C THR A 274 -5.24 -13.81 -3.73
N SER A 275 -5.59 -14.82 -2.93
CA SER A 275 -6.76 -15.67 -3.19
C SER A 275 -8.06 -14.88 -3.23
N ILE A 276 -8.21 -13.86 -2.37
CA ILE A 276 -9.36 -12.93 -2.41
C ILE A 276 -9.38 -12.17 -3.74
N SER A 277 -8.24 -11.62 -4.17
CA SER A 277 -8.15 -10.85 -5.42
C SER A 277 -8.46 -11.72 -6.65
N ASP A 278 -7.94 -12.93 -6.68
CA ASP A 278 -8.20 -13.88 -7.76
C ASP A 278 -9.67 -14.30 -7.77
N ARG A 279 -10.24 -14.61 -6.59
CA ARG A 279 -11.64 -15.00 -6.51
C ARG A 279 -12.61 -13.90 -6.92
N VAL A 280 -12.37 -12.65 -6.51
CA VAL A 280 -13.16 -11.49 -6.96
C VAL A 280 -13.11 -11.34 -8.48
N ARG A 281 -11.93 -11.54 -9.09
CA ARG A 281 -11.78 -11.52 -10.55
C ARG A 281 -12.59 -12.61 -11.23
N ASP A 282 -12.55 -13.82 -10.70
CA ASP A 282 -13.29 -14.96 -11.25
C ASP A 282 -14.81 -14.78 -11.12
N LEU A 283 -15.29 -14.27 -9.97
CA LEU A 283 -16.71 -13.94 -9.78
C LEU A 283 -17.16 -12.83 -10.74
N GLY A 284 -16.31 -11.84 -11.00
CA GLY A 284 -16.57 -10.80 -12.00
C GLY A 284 -16.75 -11.40 -13.39
N LYS A 285 -15.86 -12.31 -13.81
CA LYS A 285 -15.96 -12.96 -15.12
C LYS A 285 -17.27 -13.73 -15.31
N LEU A 286 -17.79 -14.38 -14.27
CA LEU A 286 -19.07 -15.10 -14.32
C LEU A 286 -20.25 -14.18 -14.63
N LEU A 287 -20.14 -12.89 -14.31
CA LEU A 287 -21.15 -11.86 -14.58
C LEU A 287 -20.78 -10.95 -15.78
N GLY A 288 -19.81 -11.34 -16.59
CA GLY A 288 -19.36 -10.53 -17.72
C GLY A 288 -18.62 -9.23 -17.32
N ILE A 289 -18.10 -9.15 -16.08
CA ILE A 289 -17.36 -7.99 -15.61
C ILE A 289 -15.86 -8.27 -15.75
N ASP A 290 -15.29 -7.77 -16.81
CA ASP A 290 -13.86 -7.96 -17.09
C ASP A 290 -12.96 -7.23 -16.10
N ASN A 291 -11.88 -7.91 -15.71
CA ASN A 291 -10.82 -7.34 -14.88
C ASN A 291 -11.28 -6.77 -13.53
N LEU A 292 -12.37 -7.32 -12.95
CA LEU A 292 -12.83 -6.92 -11.63
C LEU A 292 -11.75 -7.18 -10.58
N SER A 293 -11.53 -6.24 -9.68
CA SER A 293 -10.60 -6.37 -8.55
C SER A 293 -11.29 -6.04 -7.22
N ALA A 294 -10.76 -6.54 -6.12
CA ALA A 294 -11.25 -6.19 -4.78
C ALA A 294 -11.20 -4.68 -4.51
N HIS A 295 -10.30 -3.96 -5.18
CA HIS A 295 -10.26 -2.50 -5.07
C HIS A 295 -11.41 -1.82 -5.80
N ASP A 296 -11.91 -2.38 -6.90
CA ASP A 296 -13.09 -1.86 -7.61
C ASP A 296 -14.36 -2.02 -6.77
N CYS A 297 -14.50 -3.12 -6.01
CA CYS A 297 -15.60 -3.28 -5.06
C CYS A 297 -15.61 -2.16 -4.01
N ARG A 298 -14.44 -1.81 -3.49
CA ARG A 298 -14.30 -0.69 -2.55
C ARG A 298 -14.55 0.66 -3.23
N HIS A 299 -14.19 0.82 -4.51
CA HIS A 299 -14.53 2.00 -5.30
C HIS A 299 -16.05 2.14 -5.46
N TYR A 300 -16.72 1.04 -5.81
CA TYR A 300 -18.18 0.99 -5.86
C TYR A 300 -18.81 1.46 -4.54
N TRP A 301 -18.40 0.86 -3.42
CA TRP A 301 -18.88 1.24 -2.10
C TRP A 301 -18.68 2.73 -1.81
N ALA A 302 -17.49 3.25 -2.06
CA ALA A 302 -17.18 4.65 -1.79
C ALA A 302 -17.97 5.61 -2.67
N THR A 303 -18.13 5.32 -3.97
CA THR A 303 -18.94 6.12 -4.89
C THR A 303 -20.43 6.04 -4.52
N TYR A 304 -20.93 4.86 -4.15
CA TYR A 304 -22.32 4.69 -3.73
C TYR A 304 -22.70 5.53 -2.50
N TRP A 305 -21.76 5.67 -1.56
CA TRP A 305 -21.99 6.43 -0.32
C TRP A 305 -21.59 7.90 -0.42
N ALA A 306 -20.80 8.30 -1.42
CA ALA A 306 -20.31 9.67 -1.56
C ALA A 306 -21.42 10.71 -1.61
N ASP A 307 -22.56 10.39 -2.24
CA ASP A 307 -23.72 11.27 -2.39
C ASP A 307 -24.77 11.07 -1.28
N LYS A 308 -24.56 10.11 -0.35
CA LYS A 308 -25.54 9.74 0.68
C LYS A 308 -25.13 10.10 2.09
N VAL A 309 -23.85 10.34 2.31
CA VAL A 309 -23.30 10.72 3.61
C VAL A 309 -22.29 11.84 3.44
N ASP A 310 -22.07 12.62 4.50
CA ASP A 310 -21.03 13.63 4.47
C ASP A 310 -19.62 13.02 4.37
N MET A 311 -18.66 13.82 3.89
CA MET A 311 -17.28 13.37 3.64
C MET A 311 -16.56 12.88 4.89
N PHE A 312 -16.88 13.40 6.07
CA PHE A 312 -16.23 12.97 7.32
C PHE A 312 -16.71 11.58 7.72
N ARG A 313 -18.02 11.30 7.58
CA ARG A 313 -18.57 9.96 7.79
C ARG A 313 -18.01 8.96 6.79
N LEU A 314 -17.91 9.36 5.52
CA LEU A 314 -17.33 8.52 4.49
C LEU A 314 -15.84 8.25 4.76
N GLN A 315 -15.08 9.27 5.21
CA GLN A 315 -13.69 9.15 5.63
C GLN A 315 -13.54 8.14 6.77
N GLU A 316 -14.34 8.29 7.82
CA GLU A 316 -14.29 7.41 8.99
C GLU A 316 -14.66 5.98 8.61
N ALA A 317 -15.80 5.76 7.96
CA ALA A 317 -16.23 4.43 7.52
C ALA A 317 -15.22 3.78 6.57
N GLY A 318 -14.59 4.56 5.70
CA GLY A 318 -13.55 4.08 4.79
C GLY A 318 -12.19 3.85 5.46
N GLY A 319 -11.98 4.32 6.68
CA GLY A 319 -10.68 4.26 7.36
C GLY A 319 -9.60 4.97 6.54
N TRP A 320 -9.82 6.23 6.20
CA TRP A 320 -8.83 7.09 5.57
C TRP A 320 -8.32 8.14 6.54
N ASN A 321 -7.02 8.40 6.54
CA ASN A 321 -6.39 9.38 7.42
C ASN A 321 -6.59 10.84 6.96
N SER A 322 -7.10 11.07 5.75
CA SER A 322 -7.35 12.42 5.23
C SER A 322 -8.56 12.45 4.30
N LEU A 323 -9.15 13.63 4.13
CA LEU A 323 -10.26 13.89 3.20
C LEU A 323 -9.87 13.78 1.71
N ALA A 324 -8.58 13.72 1.38
CA ALA A 324 -8.13 13.62 0.00
C ALA A 324 -8.64 12.37 -0.74
N MET A 325 -8.93 11.31 0.01
CA MET A 325 -9.47 10.07 -0.58
C MET A 325 -10.99 10.14 -0.78
N PRO A 326 -11.83 10.43 0.25
CA PRO A 326 -13.27 10.63 0.05
C PRO A 326 -13.57 11.65 -1.05
N ARG A 327 -12.87 12.77 -1.07
CA ARG A 327 -13.02 13.83 -2.07
C ARG A 327 -12.94 13.32 -3.52
N ARG A 328 -12.09 12.32 -3.81
CA ARG A 328 -11.98 11.72 -5.14
C ARG A 328 -13.26 11.03 -5.63
N TYR A 329 -14.17 10.70 -4.75
CA TYR A 329 -15.43 10.04 -5.07
C TYR A 329 -16.59 11.06 -5.24
N VAL A 330 -16.48 12.22 -4.58
CA VAL A 330 -17.46 13.33 -4.67
C VAL A 330 -17.17 14.23 -5.89
N GLU A 331 -15.93 14.42 -6.28
CA GLU A 331 -15.51 15.31 -7.39
C GLU A 331 -15.94 14.84 -8.80
N ARG A 332 -16.87 13.89 -8.90
CA ARG A 332 -17.36 13.35 -10.19
C ARG A 332 -18.71 13.88 -10.65
N SER A 333 -19.26 14.90 -10.01
CA SER A 333 -20.33 15.69 -10.60
C SER A 333 -19.80 16.37 -11.88
N GLU A 334 -20.45 16.14 -13.01
CA GLU A 334 -20.08 16.77 -14.29
C GLU A 334 -20.31 18.28 -14.25
N VAL A 335 -21.14 18.75 -13.33
CA VAL A 335 -21.47 20.15 -13.10
C VAL A 335 -21.00 20.57 -11.72
N ALA A 336 -19.98 21.43 -11.66
CA ALA A 336 -19.29 21.80 -10.40
C ALA A 336 -20.21 22.44 -9.35
N ASN A 337 -21.34 23.04 -9.77
CA ASN A 337 -22.33 23.71 -8.90
C ASN A 337 -23.71 23.00 -8.91
N GLU A 338 -23.78 21.74 -9.31
CA GLU A 338 -25.02 20.96 -9.28
C GLU A 338 -25.56 20.87 -7.84
N GLY A 339 -26.82 21.25 -7.67
CA GLY A 339 -27.46 21.31 -6.33
C GLY A 339 -27.15 22.56 -5.51
N MET A 340 -26.44 23.56 -6.07
CA MET A 340 -26.18 24.85 -5.41
C MET A 340 -27.11 25.97 -5.94
N ALA A 341 -27.99 25.68 -6.90
CA ALA A 341 -28.95 26.61 -7.48
C ALA A 341 -30.36 26.36 -6.95
#